data_47ba0233bc91b466152015f1af7ad3cd
#
_entry.id   47ba0233bc91b466152015f1af7ad3cd
#
_cell.length_a   1.000
_cell.length_b   1.000
_cell.length_c   1.000
_cell.angle_alpha   90.00
_cell.angle_beta   90.00
_cell.angle_gamma   90.00
#
_symmetry.space_group_name_H-M   'P 1'
#
loop_
_entity.id
_entity.type
_entity.pdbx_description
1 polymer ?
#
loop_
_entity_poly.entity_id
_entity_poly.type
_entity_poly.pdbx_seq_one_letter_code
_entity_poly.pdbx_strand_id
1 'polypeptide(L)'
;MQSVCYSNWIQYQTFFNHFNPLNLFIMSVYCLKKTQFIPISLDAAWDFFSHPKNLAVMTPEYLNLKFTNELYGDEMYPGQVMTYNVRPVLGIPMFWMTEITHVVPKKFFVDEQRFGPYAMWHHQHHFEEVEGGVLMTDLIHYKAPLGFLGDIAVSLFIKNQLEGIFVFRKKKVEELFPWNS
;
A
#
# COMPACT_ATOMS: atom_id res chain seq x y z
N MET A 1 10.64 4.35 -22.05
CA MET A 1 10.00 5.60 -21.59
C MET A 1 9.83 5.49 -20.09
N GLN A 2 10.72 6.11 -19.33
CA GLN A 2 10.62 6.13 -17.86
C GLN A 2 9.54 7.14 -17.49
N SER A 3 8.40 6.66 -17.02
CA SER A 3 7.39 7.51 -16.39
C SER A 3 7.86 7.80 -14.97
N VAL A 4 8.39 8.99 -14.76
CA VAL A 4 8.83 9.46 -13.44
C VAL A 4 7.57 9.88 -12.69
N CYS A 5 7.37 9.27 -11.51
CA CYS A 5 6.28 9.61 -10.59
C CYS A 5 6.58 10.98 -9.95
N TYR A 6 6.17 12.08 -10.59
CA TYR A 6 6.27 13.42 -10.05
C TYR A 6 4.98 13.78 -9.32
N SER A 7 5.11 14.17 -8.06
CA SER A 7 4.04 14.46 -7.10
C SER A 7 3.31 13.21 -6.54
N ASN A 8 2.78 13.35 -5.33
CA ASN A 8 2.20 12.26 -4.54
C ASN A 8 0.98 11.53 -5.18
N TRP A 9 0.49 12.02 -6.33
CA TRP A 9 -0.66 11.47 -7.06
C TRP A 9 -0.47 11.60 -8.56
N ILE A 10 -0.33 10.49 -9.28
CA ILE A 10 -0.30 10.46 -10.74
C ILE A 10 -1.47 9.61 -11.24
N GLN A 11 -2.19 10.16 -12.18
CA GLN A 11 -3.17 9.46 -12.98
C GLN A 11 -2.49 9.06 -14.30
N TYR A 12 -2.33 7.76 -14.55
CA TYR A 12 -1.86 7.30 -15.84
C TYR A 12 -3.01 7.41 -16.85
N GLN A 13 -2.98 8.48 -17.66
CA GLN A 13 -3.80 8.56 -18.87
C GLN A 13 -2.98 7.99 -20.03
N THR A 14 -3.40 6.87 -20.57
CA THR A 14 -2.93 6.42 -21.88
C THR A 14 -3.58 7.32 -22.93
N PHE A 15 -2.81 8.25 -23.49
CA PHE A 15 -3.21 9.00 -24.68
C PHE A 15 -3.22 8.05 -25.89
N PHE A 16 -4.36 7.51 -26.24
CA PHE A 16 -4.65 7.03 -27.58
C PHE A 16 -5.63 8.01 -28.21
N ASN A 17 -5.10 8.97 -28.96
CA ASN A 17 -5.86 9.78 -29.89
C ASN A 17 -6.30 8.91 -31.07
N HIS A 18 -7.47 8.31 -30.96
CA HIS A 18 -8.33 8.00 -32.12
C HIS A 18 -9.78 8.07 -31.63
N PHE A 19 -10.55 8.94 -32.28
CA PHE A 19 -11.98 9.07 -32.07
C PHE A 19 -12.68 7.73 -32.39
N ASN A 20 -12.98 6.98 -31.33
CA ASN A 20 -13.88 5.84 -31.40
C ASN A 20 -14.95 6.08 -30.32
N PRO A 21 -16.22 6.24 -30.66
CA PRO A 21 -17.30 6.53 -29.71
C PRO A 21 -17.56 5.40 -28.69
N LEU A 22 -16.82 4.27 -28.77
CA LEU A 22 -16.85 3.18 -27.79
C LEU A 22 -15.79 3.32 -26.69
N ASN A 23 -14.99 4.39 -26.67
CA ASN A 23 -13.95 4.63 -25.65
C ASN A 23 -14.48 5.28 -24.35
N LEU A 24 -15.73 5.00 -23.97
CA LEU A 24 -16.32 5.50 -22.71
C LEU A 24 -15.85 4.77 -21.45
N PHE A 25 -14.88 3.86 -21.55
CA PHE A 25 -14.30 3.13 -20.41
C PHE A 25 -12.79 3.37 -20.31
N ILE A 26 -12.37 4.62 -20.12
CA ILE A 26 -11.01 4.87 -19.66
C ILE A 26 -10.95 4.41 -18.21
N MET A 27 -10.38 3.23 -17.98
CA MET A 27 -10.19 2.67 -16.66
C MET A 27 -8.90 3.22 -16.09
N SER A 28 -8.98 4.12 -15.10
CA SER A 28 -7.80 4.76 -14.51
C SER A 28 -7.14 3.86 -13.47
N VAL A 29 -5.82 3.68 -13.58
CA VAL A 29 -4.98 3.16 -12.50
C VAL A 29 -4.35 4.34 -11.81
N TYR A 30 -4.49 4.41 -10.50
CA TYR A 30 -3.93 5.47 -9.66
C TYR A 30 -2.62 5.01 -9.03
N CYS A 31 -1.73 5.97 -8.80
CA CYS A 31 -0.44 5.73 -8.13
C CYS A 31 -0.34 6.63 -6.89
N LEU A 32 0.02 6.04 -5.76
CA LEU A 32 0.41 6.73 -4.53
C LEU A 32 1.86 6.36 -4.21
N LYS A 33 2.71 7.37 -4.02
CA LYS A 33 4.08 7.18 -3.54
C LYS A 33 4.26 7.94 -2.23
N LYS A 34 4.77 7.26 -1.20
CA LYS A 34 5.14 7.84 0.10
C LYS A 34 6.56 7.44 0.45
N THR A 35 7.30 8.35 1.04
CA THR A 35 8.64 8.09 1.55
C THR A 35 8.72 8.53 3.00
N GLN A 36 9.45 7.77 3.81
CA GLN A 36 9.73 8.10 5.20
C GLN A 36 11.16 7.70 5.55
N PHE A 37 11.89 8.61 6.19
CA PHE A 37 13.16 8.29 6.83
C PHE A 37 12.89 7.67 8.21
N ILE A 38 13.64 6.62 8.55
CA ILE A 38 13.54 5.88 9.81
C ILE A 38 14.95 5.78 10.41
N PRO A 39 15.21 6.31 11.61
CA PRO A 39 16.56 6.38 12.19
C PRO A 39 16.97 5.07 12.88
N ILE A 40 16.92 3.96 12.15
CA ILE A 40 17.30 2.61 12.60
C ILE A 40 18.13 1.90 11.52
N SER A 41 18.79 0.80 11.89
CA SER A 41 19.53 -0.02 10.92
C SER A 41 18.59 -0.66 9.91
N LEU A 42 19.13 -1.00 8.73
CA LEU A 42 18.37 -1.71 7.69
C LEU A 42 17.85 -3.06 8.18
N ASP A 43 18.61 -3.75 9.03
CA ASP A 43 18.20 -5.02 9.64
C ASP A 43 16.98 -4.84 10.53
N ALA A 44 17.01 -3.87 11.44
CA ALA A 44 15.89 -3.58 12.32
C ALA A 44 14.63 -3.12 11.55
N ALA A 45 14.81 -2.32 10.49
CA ALA A 45 13.70 -1.93 9.62
C ALA A 45 13.12 -3.15 8.91
N TRP A 46 13.97 -3.99 8.32
CA TRP A 46 13.51 -5.20 7.64
C TRP A 46 12.77 -6.13 8.59
N ASP A 47 13.33 -6.47 9.74
CA ASP A 47 12.72 -7.34 10.75
C ASP A 47 11.34 -6.84 11.18
N PHE A 48 11.17 -5.54 11.33
CA PHE A 48 9.90 -4.97 11.72
C PHE A 48 8.86 -5.02 10.58
N PHE A 49 9.21 -4.50 9.39
CA PHE A 49 8.25 -4.32 8.30
C PHE A 49 7.94 -5.62 7.54
N SER A 50 8.88 -6.59 7.50
CA SER A 50 8.65 -7.90 6.91
C SER A 50 7.90 -8.87 7.84
N HIS A 51 7.64 -8.49 9.09
CA HIS A 51 6.88 -9.33 10.02
C HIS A 51 5.36 -9.15 9.81
N PRO A 52 4.62 -10.20 9.37
CA PRO A 52 3.21 -10.06 8.99
C PRO A 52 2.31 -9.49 10.08
N LYS A 53 2.55 -9.84 11.36
CA LYS A 53 1.75 -9.39 12.51
C LYS A 53 1.84 -7.87 12.73
N ASN A 54 2.93 -7.23 12.29
CA ASN A 54 3.11 -5.79 12.45
C ASN A 54 2.21 -4.96 11.53
N LEU A 55 1.59 -5.60 10.52
CA LEU A 55 0.54 -4.94 9.72
C LEU A 55 -0.57 -4.36 10.61
N ALA A 56 -0.98 -5.09 11.65
CA ALA A 56 -2.00 -4.62 12.58
C ALA A 56 -1.55 -3.38 13.38
N VAL A 57 -0.28 -3.32 13.78
CA VAL A 57 0.31 -2.17 14.48
C VAL A 57 0.34 -0.94 13.60
N MET A 58 0.57 -1.14 12.30
CA MET A 58 0.67 -0.08 11.29
C MET A 58 -0.68 0.30 10.66
N THR A 59 -1.79 -0.28 11.15
CA THR A 59 -3.13 -0.04 10.64
C THR A 59 -3.95 0.76 11.65
N PRO A 60 -4.58 1.89 11.26
CA PRO A 60 -5.43 2.67 12.15
C PRO A 60 -6.55 1.83 12.78
N GLU A 61 -6.82 2.03 14.07
CA GLU A 61 -7.80 1.25 14.83
C GLU A 61 -9.21 1.29 14.22
N TYR A 62 -9.62 2.43 13.62
CA TYR A 62 -10.94 2.56 13.00
C TYR A 62 -11.16 1.60 11.83
N LEU A 63 -10.08 1.11 11.20
CA LEU A 63 -10.15 0.10 10.16
C LEU A 63 -10.44 -1.29 10.70
N ASN A 64 -10.30 -1.51 12.01
CA ASN A 64 -10.63 -2.75 12.72
C ASN A 64 -10.10 -4.02 12.02
N LEU A 65 -8.81 -3.96 11.63
CA LEU A 65 -8.14 -5.09 10.96
C LEU A 65 -8.07 -6.29 11.90
N LYS A 66 -8.57 -7.44 11.45
CA LYS A 66 -8.53 -8.71 12.18
C LYS A 66 -8.16 -9.83 11.22
N PHE A 67 -7.01 -10.46 11.47
CA PHE A 67 -6.62 -11.65 10.73
C PHE A 67 -7.63 -12.78 10.90
N THR A 68 -7.88 -13.51 9.83
CA THR A 68 -8.83 -14.63 9.76
C THR A 68 -8.16 -15.97 9.50
N ASN A 69 -6.85 -15.96 9.17
CA ASN A 69 -6.01 -17.15 9.10
C ASN A 69 -4.84 -17.05 10.07
N GLU A 70 -4.23 -18.18 10.38
CA GLU A 70 -2.95 -18.22 11.08
C GLU A 70 -1.85 -17.69 10.18
N LEU A 71 -0.96 -16.88 10.76
CA LEU A 71 0.22 -16.36 10.08
C LEU A 71 1.40 -17.25 10.44
N TYR A 72 1.93 -17.94 9.45
CA TYR A 72 3.08 -18.83 9.62
C TYR A 72 4.38 -18.09 9.33
N GLY A 73 5.37 -18.31 10.20
CA GLY A 73 6.69 -17.68 10.11
C GLY A 73 6.74 -16.26 10.69
N ASP A 74 7.96 -15.81 10.92
CA ASP A 74 8.27 -14.49 11.47
C ASP A 74 8.56 -13.45 10.36
N GLU A 75 8.88 -13.90 9.14
CA GLU A 75 9.11 -13.05 7.98
C GLU A 75 8.18 -13.40 6.83
N MET A 76 7.84 -12.40 6.04
CA MET A 76 7.09 -12.57 4.79
C MET A 76 7.92 -13.33 3.76
N TYR A 77 7.27 -14.21 3.01
CA TYR A 77 7.88 -15.00 1.94
C TYR A 77 7.00 -15.01 0.67
N PRO A 78 7.59 -15.18 -0.53
CA PRO A 78 6.82 -15.23 -1.77
C PRO A 78 5.80 -16.37 -1.76
N GLY A 79 4.55 -16.07 -2.11
CA GLY A 79 3.43 -17.01 -2.07
C GLY A 79 2.69 -17.06 -0.72
N GLN A 80 3.14 -16.30 0.28
CA GLN A 80 2.42 -16.20 1.55
C GLN A 80 1.06 -15.51 1.35
N VAL A 81 0.01 -16.15 1.87
CA VAL A 81 -1.35 -15.61 1.84
C VAL A 81 -1.76 -15.17 3.23
N MET A 82 -2.24 -13.94 3.33
CA MET A 82 -2.81 -13.35 4.54
C MET A 82 -4.26 -12.99 4.29
N THR A 83 -5.16 -13.41 5.18
CA THR A 83 -6.57 -13.05 5.11
C THR A 83 -7.00 -12.31 6.35
N TYR A 84 -7.81 -11.27 6.16
CA TYR A 84 -8.30 -10.44 7.26
C TYR A 84 -9.61 -9.76 6.90
N ASN A 85 -10.36 -9.40 7.92
CA ASN A 85 -11.48 -8.49 7.79
C ASN A 85 -11.00 -7.08 8.12
N VAL A 86 -11.46 -6.11 7.35
CA VAL A 86 -11.12 -4.69 7.50
C VAL A 86 -12.35 -3.84 7.18
N ARG A 87 -12.42 -2.62 7.71
CA ARG A 87 -13.54 -1.69 7.48
C ARG A 87 -13.07 -0.44 6.73
N PRO A 88 -12.70 -0.54 5.45
CA PRO A 88 -12.10 0.55 4.72
C PRO A 88 -13.08 1.64 4.31
N VAL A 89 -14.37 1.34 4.17
CA VAL A 89 -15.38 2.28 3.66
C VAL A 89 -16.56 2.32 4.63
N LEU A 90 -16.88 3.50 5.16
CA LEU A 90 -18.06 3.77 6.01
C LEU A 90 -18.25 2.76 7.18
N GLY A 91 -17.15 2.15 7.65
CA GLY A 91 -17.21 1.14 8.70
C GLY A 91 -17.80 -0.22 8.26
N ILE A 92 -18.05 -0.43 6.97
CA ILE A 92 -18.58 -1.69 6.43
C ILE A 92 -17.46 -2.74 6.47
N PRO A 93 -17.70 -3.90 7.12
CA PRO A 93 -16.70 -4.97 7.13
C PRO A 93 -16.56 -5.59 5.76
N MET A 94 -15.31 -5.72 5.30
CA MET A 94 -14.95 -6.33 4.03
C MET A 94 -13.87 -7.37 4.26
N PHE A 95 -13.98 -8.50 3.58
CA PHE A 95 -12.93 -9.50 3.54
C PHE A 95 -11.82 -9.03 2.61
N TRP A 96 -10.57 -9.22 3.04
CA TRP A 96 -9.38 -8.93 2.25
C TRP A 96 -8.42 -10.10 2.28
N MET A 97 -7.92 -10.47 1.12
CA MET A 97 -6.91 -11.50 0.93
C MET A 97 -5.73 -10.90 0.19
N THR A 98 -4.59 -10.92 0.83
CA THR A 98 -3.31 -10.45 0.30
C THR A 98 -2.40 -11.63 0.02
N GLU A 99 -1.68 -11.60 -1.07
CA GLU A 99 -0.54 -12.47 -1.35
C GLU A 99 0.74 -11.64 -1.40
N ILE A 100 1.79 -12.09 -0.72
CA ILE A 100 3.14 -11.58 -0.89
C ILE A 100 3.71 -12.20 -2.15
N THR A 101 3.85 -11.42 -3.21
CA THR A 101 4.25 -11.94 -4.53
C THR A 101 5.76 -11.98 -4.71
N HIS A 102 6.47 -11.01 -4.14
CA HIS A 102 7.92 -10.88 -4.27
C HIS A 102 8.53 -10.49 -2.94
N VAL A 103 9.69 -11.06 -2.64
CA VAL A 103 10.54 -10.68 -1.50
C VAL A 103 11.99 -10.73 -1.94
N VAL A 104 12.69 -9.62 -1.77
CA VAL A 104 14.15 -9.54 -1.84
C VAL A 104 14.62 -9.00 -0.49
N PRO A 105 15.20 -9.84 0.39
CA PRO A 105 15.54 -9.46 1.75
C PRO A 105 16.32 -8.16 1.83
N LYS A 106 15.90 -7.27 2.73
CA LYS A 106 16.50 -5.95 2.99
C LYS A 106 16.48 -4.98 1.81
N LYS A 107 15.71 -5.31 0.74
CA LYS A 107 15.54 -4.43 -0.42
C LYS A 107 14.09 -4.05 -0.65
N PHE A 108 13.23 -5.05 -0.84
CA PHE A 108 11.81 -4.80 -1.04
C PHE A 108 10.98 -6.06 -0.87
N PHE A 109 9.69 -5.85 -0.62
CA PHE A 109 8.67 -6.87 -0.83
C PHE A 109 7.44 -6.24 -1.50
N VAL A 110 6.61 -7.11 -2.08
CA VAL A 110 5.40 -6.70 -2.81
C VAL A 110 4.22 -7.48 -2.29
N ASP A 111 3.16 -6.77 -1.90
CA ASP A 111 1.87 -7.34 -1.58
C ASP A 111 0.82 -7.00 -2.63
N GLU A 112 0.00 -7.99 -2.98
CA GLU A 112 -1.09 -7.83 -3.93
C GLU A 112 -2.41 -8.32 -3.33
N GLN A 113 -3.46 -7.55 -3.52
CA GLN A 113 -4.80 -8.01 -3.20
C GLN A 113 -5.23 -9.08 -4.21
N ARG A 114 -5.52 -10.28 -3.73
CA ARG A 114 -6.15 -11.35 -4.51
C ARG A 114 -7.66 -11.30 -4.42
N PHE A 115 -8.17 -10.88 -3.27
CA PHE A 115 -9.59 -10.64 -3.04
C PHE A 115 -9.78 -9.45 -2.11
N GLY A 116 -10.73 -8.57 -2.40
CA GLY A 116 -10.95 -7.38 -1.58
C GLY A 116 -11.72 -6.26 -2.30
N PRO A 117 -11.73 -5.05 -1.74
CA PRO A 117 -12.55 -3.94 -2.22
C PRO A 117 -12.06 -3.30 -3.52
N TYR A 118 -10.81 -3.49 -3.89
CA TYR A 118 -10.24 -2.88 -5.09
C TYR A 118 -10.32 -3.83 -6.29
N ALA A 119 -10.43 -3.28 -7.49
CA ALA A 119 -10.27 -4.05 -8.73
C ALA A 119 -8.78 -4.41 -8.98
N MET A 120 -7.87 -3.60 -8.45
CA MET A 120 -6.43 -3.84 -8.45
C MET A 120 -5.82 -3.17 -7.22
N TRP A 121 -4.89 -3.87 -6.59
CA TRP A 121 -4.01 -3.33 -5.56
C TRP A 121 -2.67 -4.02 -5.66
N HIS A 122 -1.63 -3.24 -5.92
CA HIS A 122 -0.24 -3.68 -6.04
C HIS A 122 0.61 -2.71 -5.24
N HIS A 123 1.17 -3.16 -4.14
CA HIS A 123 1.89 -2.35 -3.18
C HIS A 123 3.33 -2.87 -3.01
N GLN A 124 4.28 -2.01 -3.30
CA GLN A 124 5.70 -2.26 -3.16
C GLN A 124 6.22 -1.50 -1.94
N HIS A 125 7.00 -2.18 -1.11
CA HIS A 125 7.72 -1.63 0.03
C HIS A 125 9.21 -1.70 -0.24
N HIS A 126 9.86 -0.58 -0.46
CA HIS A 126 11.29 -0.51 -0.74
C HIS A 126 12.04 0.03 0.47
N PHE A 127 13.23 -0.51 0.70
CA PHE A 127 14.14 -0.12 1.79
C PHE A 127 15.50 0.22 1.20
N GLU A 128 15.99 1.41 1.48
CA GLU A 128 17.30 1.89 1.06
C GLU A 128 18.07 2.39 2.28
N GLU A 129 19.25 1.80 2.53
CA GLU A 129 20.13 2.27 3.58
C GLU A 129 20.72 3.62 3.19
N VAL A 130 20.58 4.61 4.06
CA VAL A 130 21.10 5.96 3.88
C VAL A 130 21.85 6.40 5.12
N GLU A 131 22.56 7.53 5.04
CA GLU A 131 23.27 8.06 6.21
C GLU A 131 22.32 8.28 7.39
N GLY A 132 22.62 7.61 8.50
CA GLY A 132 21.87 7.70 9.77
C GLY A 132 20.61 6.85 9.85
N GLY A 133 20.27 6.03 8.83
CA GLY A 133 19.07 5.20 8.89
C GLY A 133 18.64 4.57 7.57
N VAL A 134 17.33 4.43 7.40
CA VAL A 134 16.71 3.81 6.23
C VAL A 134 15.69 4.76 5.63
N LEU A 135 15.73 4.91 4.31
CA LEU A 135 14.66 5.53 3.53
C LEU A 135 13.71 4.44 3.07
N MET A 136 12.52 4.39 3.68
CA MET A 136 11.44 3.50 3.25
C MET A 136 10.57 4.20 2.22
N THR A 137 10.25 3.50 1.12
CA THR A 137 9.34 3.98 0.07
C THR A 137 8.21 3.00 -0.16
N ASP A 138 6.99 3.45 0.05
CA ASP A 138 5.75 2.78 -0.36
C ASP A 138 5.35 3.26 -1.75
N LEU A 139 5.12 2.34 -2.68
CA LEU A 139 4.63 2.61 -4.03
C LEU A 139 3.41 1.75 -4.31
N ILE A 140 2.24 2.38 -4.36
CA ILE A 140 0.96 1.70 -4.52
C ILE A 140 0.35 2.05 -5.86
N HIS A 141 0.04 1.01 -6.65
CA HIS A 141 -0.82 1.12 -7.81
C HIS A 141 -2.17 0.50 -7.46
N TYR A 142 -3.24 1.25 -7.64
CA TYR A 142 -4.57 0.77 -7.29
C TYR A 142 -5.64 1.25 -8.27
N LYS A 143 -6.74 0.50 -8.31
CA LYS A 143 -7.90 0.78 -9.12
C LYS A 143 -9.16 0.44 -8.33
N ALA A 144 -10.12 1.35 -8.32
CA ALA A 144 -11.43 1.08 -7.75
C ALA A 144 -12.28 0.19 -8.70
N PRO A 145 -13.20 -0.61 -8.16
CA PRO A 145 -14.17 -1.34 -8.98
C PRO A 145 -15.18 -0.36 -9.63
N LEU A 146 -16.05 -0.87 -10.49
CA LEU A 146 -17.17 -0.14 -11.10
C LEU A 146 -16.78 0.95 -12.12
N GLY A 147 -15.58 0.88 -12.74
CA GLY A 147 -15.17 1.77 -13.83
C GLY A 147 -15.26 3.25 -13.45
N PHE A 148 -15.96 4.09 -14.22
CA PHE A 148 -16.03 5.54 -14.00
C PHE A 148 -16.67 5.93 -12.64
N LEU A 149 -17.61 5.14 -12.12
CA LEU A 149 -18.15 5.36 -10.78
C LEU A 149 -17.10 5.13 -9.70
N GLY A 150 -16.21 4.15 -9.92
CA GLY A 150 -15.04 3.95 -9.08
C GLY A 150 -14.07 5.13 -9.16
N ASP A 151 -13.83 5.71 -10.32
CA ASP A 151 -12.96 6.89 -10.47
C ASP A 151 -13.53 8.11 -9.73
N ILE A 152 -14.85 8.30 -9.71
CA ILE A 152 -15.51 9.33 -8.89
C ILE A 152 -15.27 9.03 -7.39
N ALA A 153 -15.46 7.78 -6.95
CA ALA A 153 -15.22 7.38 -5.57
C ALA A 153 -13.75 7.59 -5.17
N VAL A 154 -12.78 7.29 -6.04
CA VAL A 154 -11.36 7.60 -5.82
C VAL A 154 -11.14 9.08 -5.61
N SER A 155 -11.72 9.91 -6.47
CA SER A 155 -11.56 11.37 -6.41
C SER A 155 -12.12 11.96 -5.12
N LEU A 156 -13.26 11.46 -4.64
CA LEU A 156 -13.98 12.04 -3.49
C LEU A 156 -13.54 11.48 -2.14
N PHE A 157 -13.23 10.17 -2.08
CA PHE A 157 -13.08 9.48 -0.78
C PHE A 157 -11.77 8.70 -0.64
N ILE A 158 -11.41 7.86 -1.62
CA ILE A 158 -10.34 6.88 -1.47
C ILE A 158 -8.98 7.57 -1.29
N LYS A 159 -8.71 8.65 -2.04
CA LYS A 159 -7.47 9.42 -1.89
C LYS A 159 -7.29 9.94 -0.46
N ASN A 160 -8.32 10.60 0.07
CA ASN A 160 -8.27 11.17 1.41
C ASN A 160 -8.12 10.09 2.49
N GLN A 161 -8.76 8.94 2.29
CA GLN A 161 -8.64 7.80 3.19
C GLN A 161 -7.23 7.22 3.19
N LEU A 162 -6.64 6.99 2.01
CA LEU A 162 -5.27 6.51 1.90
C LEU A 162 -4.27 7.51 2.50
N GLU A 163 -4.45 8.81 2.26
CA GLU A 163 -3.65 9.85 2.92
C GLU A 163 -3.73 9.73 4.45
N GLY A 164 -4.93 9.59 5.00
CA GLY A 164 -5.14 9.42 6.44
C GLY A 164 -4.42 8.19 7.01
N ILE A 165 -4.46 7.07 6.29
CA ILE A 165 -3.74 5.84 6.67
C ILE A 165 -2.22 6.09 6.69
N PHE A 166 -1.67 6.74 5.67
CA PHE A 166 -0.23 7.00 5.62
C PHE A 166 0.24 8.08 6.62
N VAL A 167 -0.60 9.06 6.92
CA VAL A 167 -0.32 10.00 8.03
C VAL A 167 -0.26 9.26 9.37
N PHE A 168 -1.19 8.33 9.62
CA PHE A 168 -1.16 7.49 10.81
C PHE A 168 0.10 6.62 10.86
N ARG A 169 0.41 5.90 9.75
CA ARG A 169 1.61 5.05 9.65
C ARG A 169 2.89 5.83 9.94
N LYS A 170 3.02 7.02 9.35
CA LYS A 170 4.16 7.88 9.57
C LYS A 170 4.34 8.20 11.06
N LYS A 171 3.29 8.65 11.72
CA LYS A 171 3.32 8.94 13.16
C LYS A 171 3.65 7.71 14.00
N LYS A 172 3.06 6.56 13.64
CA LYS A 172 3.32 5.29 14.36
C LYS A 172 4.78 4.87 14.24
N VAL A 173 5.40 5.02 13.08
CA VAL A 173 6.84 4.76 12.87
C VAL A 173 7.70 5.72 13.71
N GLU A 174 7.36 7.01 13.75
CA GLU A 174 8.05 8.02 14.56
C GLU A 174 7.93 7.74 16.08
N GLU A 175 6.78 7.19 16.52
CA GLU A 175 6.58 6.74 17.91
C GLU A 175 7.40 5.50 18.25
N LEU A 176 7.47 4.52 17.34
CA LEU A 176 8.17 3.26 17.55
C LEU A 176 9.69 3.42 17.44
N PHE A 177 10.15 4.30 16.58
CA PHE A 177 11.55 4.52 16.25
C PHE A 177 11.90 6.02 16.35
N PRO A 178 11.89 6.58 17.58
CA PRO A 178 12.19 8.01 17.78
C PRO A 178 13.66 8.31 17.44
N TRP A 179 13.92 9.53 16.96
CA TRP A 179 15.27 10.05 16.88
C TRP A 179 15.90 10.03 18.27
N ASN A 180 16.96 9.27 18.43
CA ASN A 180 17.82 9.42 19.59
C ASN A 180 18.74 10.62 19.31
N SER A 181 18.38 11.78 19.86
CA SER A 181 19.22 13.00 19.84
C SER A 181 20.44 12.87 20.75
#